data_38dc3265b6258fec419b9b0f8c24860c
#
_entry.id   38dc3265b6258fec419b9b0f8c24860c
#
_cell.length_a   1.000
_cell.length_b   1.000
_cell.length_c   1.000
_cell.angle_alpha   90.00
_cell.angle_beta   90.00
_cell.angle_gamma   90.00
#
_symmetry.space_group_name_H-M   'P 1'
#
loop_
_entity.id
_entity.type
_entity.pdbx_description
1 polymer ?
#
loop_
_entity_poly.entity_id
_entity_poly.type
_entity_poly.pdbx_seq_one_letter_code
_entity_poly.pdbx_strand_id
1 'polypeptide(L)'
;SQSENSGKDITQGESQSEDDIVPGEGKNENVRQEDTVQGENQQEKDSQQSASDEAEFPYYIKVNRRQNCITVYTSDENGEYTVPYKAMICSTGLYNATPRGTFHLSTKYLWRELYGKVYGQYATRITGGVLFHSVPYYKKSKSALCTEKYNKLGQQASMGCVRLTVEDAK
;
A
#
# COMPACT_ATOMS: atom_id res chain seq x y z
N SER A 1 50.73 -36.09 -15.52
CA SER A 1 51.14 -35.52 -14.22
C SER A 1 50.00 -34.68 -13.65
N GLN A 2 49.54 -35.25 -12.67
CA GLN A 2 48.86 -34.95 -11.42
C GLN A 2 49.16 -33.56 -10.87
N SER A 3 48.13 -32.93 -10.32
CA SER A 3 47.98 -32.56 -8.88
C SER A 3 46.80 -31.62 -8.75
N GLU A 4 45.75 -32.02 -8.04
CA GLU A 4 45.43 -31.78 -6.61
C GLU A 4 44.87 -30.38 -6.38
N ASN A 5 43.55 -30.33 -6.23
CA ASN A 5 42.71 -30.22 -5.06
C ASN A 5 43.19 -29.25 -3.97
N SER A 6 42.43 -28.22 -3.74
CA SER A 6 42.26 -27.68 -2.40
C SER A 6 40.94 -26.92 -2.29
N GLY A 7 39.98 -27.52 -1.59
CA GLY A 7 38.78 -26.88 -1.10
C GLY A 7 39.11 -25.84 -0.04
N LYS A 8 38.33 -24.81 0.02
CA LYS A 8 38.17 -23.98 1.21
C LYS A 8 36.68 -23.78 1.49
N ASP A 9 36.31 -24.42 2.54
CA ASP A 9 35.17 -24.19 3.41
C ASP A 9 35.04 -22.70 3.75
N ILE A 10 33.90 -22.14 3.54
CA ILE A 10 33.58 -20.82 4.10
C ILE A 10 32.28 -20.98 4.91
N THR A 11 32.53 -21.03 6.20
CA THR A 11 31.58 -20.99 7.30
C THR A 11 30.53 -19.88 7.16
N GLN A 12 29.32 -20.27 7.51
CA GLN A 12 28.16 -19.45 7.79
C GLN A 12 28.49 -18.38 8.84
N GLY A 13 28.06 -17.15 8.54
CA GLY A 13 27.97 -16.06 9.49
C GLY A 13 26.50 -15.63 9.59
N GLU A 14 25.81 -16.19 10.57
CA GLU A 14 24.52 -15.65 11.03
C GLU A 14 24.78 -14.32 11.74
N SER A 15 24.15 -13.27 11.32
CA SER A 15 23.95 -12.07 12.14
C SER A 15 22.46 -11.81 12.30
N GLN A 16 21.98 -12.20 13.45
CA GLN A 16 20.70 -11.79 13.98
C GLN A 16 20.79 -10.31 14.38
N SER A 17 19.91 -9.49 13.89
CA SER A 17 19.62 -8.18 14.48
C SER A 17 18.22 -8.25 15.08
N GLU A 18 18.21 -8.26 16.40
CA GLU A 18 17.03 -8.14 17.25
C GLU A 18 16.50 -6.71 17.13
N ASP A 19 15.25 -6.56 16.73
CA ASP A 19 14.51 -5.31 16.86
C ASP A 19 13.59 -5.43 18.08
N ASP A 20 13.88 -4.62 19.09
CA ASP A 20 13.17 -4.50 20.35
C ASP A 20 11.70 -4.08 20.15
N ILE A 21 10.78 -4.97 20.54
CA ILE A 21 9.37 -4.67 20.69
C ILE A 21 9.13 -4.36 22.17
N VAL A 22 8.73 -3.14 22.47
CA VAL A 22 8.26 -2.74 23.81
C VAL A 22 6.75 -2.87 23.88
N PRO A 23 6.18 -3.70 24.76
CA PRO A 23 4.73 -3.76 24.96
C PRO A 23 4.29 -2.69 25.97
N GLY A 24 3.38 -1.83 25.57
CA GLY A 24 2.68 -0.93 26.45
C GLY A 24 1.52 -1.61 27.16
N GLU A 25 1.66 -1.85 28.45
CA GLU A 25 0.55 -2.26 29.32
C GLU A 25 -0.34 -1.07 29.67
N GLY A 26 -1.61 -1.17 29.32
CA GLY A 26 -2.67 -0.28 29.81
C GLY A 26 -3.68 -1.06 30.65
N LYS A 27 -3.53 -1.01 31.94
CA LYS A 27 -4.52 -1.50 32.91
C LYS A 27 -5.72 -0.57 32.93
N ASN A 28 -6.90 -1.09 32.76
CA ASN A 28 -8.13 -0.38 33.07
C ASN A 28 -8.89 -1.15 34.15
N GLU A 29 -8.92 -0.57 35.35
CA GLU A 29 -9.65 -1.07 36.49
C GLU A 29 -11.08 -0.54 36.45
N ASN A 30 -11.98 -1.49 36.66
CA ASN A 30 -13.42 -1.42 36.75
C ASN A 30 -13.83 -0.85 38.11
N VAL A 31 -14.70 0.15 38.16
CA VAL A 31 -15.51 0.47 39.34
C VAL A 31 -16.98 0.52 38.94
N ARG A 32 -17.73 -0.44 39.50
CA ARG A 32 -19.19 -0.45 39.51
C ARG A 32 -19.71 0.59 40.49
N GLN A 33 -20.79 1.27 40.14
CA GLN A 33 -21.85 1.65 41.06
C GLN A 33 -23.18 1.69 40.34
N GLU A 34 -24.08 0.90 40.88
CA GLU A 34 -25.54 0.86 40.60
C GLU A 34 -26.17 2.10 41.24
N ASP A 35 -27.15 2.68 40.56
CA ASP A 35 -28.34 3.20 41.20
C ASP A 35 -29.48 3.37 40.18
N THR A 36 -30.55 2.68 40.50
CA THR A 36 -31.90 2.71 39.93
C THR A 36 -32.58 4.06 40.14
N VAL A 37 -33.40 4.53 39.18
CA VAL A 37 -34.80 4.95 39.37
C VAL A 37 -35.50 5.23 38.03
N GLN A 38 -36.75 4.81 37.99
CA GLN A 38 -37.78 4.84 36.95
C GLN A 38 -38.17 6.23 36.41
N GLY A 39 -38.68 6.26 35.19
CA GLY A 39 -39.43 7.39 34.69
C GLY A 39 -39.83 7.25 33.22
N GLU A 40 -41.08 7.01 33.00
CA GLU A 40 -41.84 6.71 31.81
C GLU A 40 -41.70 7.65 30.60
N ASN A 41 -41.78 7.03 29.42
CA ASN A 41 -42.60 7.41 28.27
C ASN A 41 -42.46 8.80 27.66
N GLN A 42 -41.85 8.85 26.44
CA GLN A 42 -42.52 9.54 25.32
C GLN A 42 -41.99 9.03 23.97
N GLN A 43 -42.95 8.64 23.19
CA GLN A 43 -42.91 8.11 21.84
C GLN A 43 -42.39 9.10 20.80
N GLU A 44 -41.74 8.50 19.77
CA GLU A 44 -41.76 8.91 18.38
C GLU A 44 -41.29 10.33 18.04
N LYS A 45 -40.07 10.41 17.56
CA LYS A 45 -39.64 10.99 16.28
C LYS A 45 -38.11 11.17 16.30
N ASP A 46 -37.46 10.34 15.56
CA ASP A 46 -36.42 10.72 14.60
C ASP A 46 -35.64 9.49 14.18
N SER A 47 -36.27 8.75 13.32
CA SER A 47 -35.55 7.82 12.44
C SER A 47 -35.19 8.54 11.15
N GLN A 48 -34.26 9.47 11.26
CA GLN A 48 -33.58 10.07 10.09
C GLN A 48 -32.45 10.99 10.56
N GLN A 49 -31.34 10.40 10.99
CA GLN A 49 -30.02 11.05 10.86
C GLN A 49 -28.91 10.10 11.32
N SER A 50 -28.64 9.09 10.51
CA SER A 50 -27.37 8.39 10.56
C SER A 50 -26.98 8.02 9.13
N ALA A 51 -26.92 9.01 8.26
CA ALA A 51 -26.31 8.91 6.96
C ALA A 51 -25.18 9.91 6.92
N SER A 52 -23.96 9.39 6.84
CA SER A 52 -22.80 10.03 6.25
C SER A 52 -22.07 11.12 7.04
N ASP A 53 -21.09 10.69 7.82
CA ASP A 53 -19.78 11.31 7.80
C ASP A 53 -18.73 10.27 7.38
N GLU A 54 -19.01 9.44 6.40
CA GLU A 54 -17.98 8.82 5.59
C GLU A 54 -17.39 9.91 4.73
N ALA A 55 -16.15 10.32 5.04
CA ALA A 55 -15.41 11.25 4.21
C ALA A 55 -15.39 10.71 2.79
N GLU A 56 -16.15 11.34 1.90
CA GLU A 56 -16.28 10.96 0.51
C GLU A 56 -14.90 11.04 -0.13
N PHE A 57 -14.34 9.89 -0.53
CA PHE A 57 -13.04 9.85 -1.18
C PHE A 57 -13.17 10.49 -2.56
N PRO A 58 -12.30 11.44 -2.95
CA PRO A 58 -12.46 12.14 -4.22
C PRO A 58 -12.28 11.23 -5.44
N TYR A 59 -11.65 10.06 -5.26
CA TYR A 59 -11.32 9.14 -6.35
C TYR A 59 -11.42 7.68 -5.93
N TYR A 60 -11.81 6.84 -6.90
CA TYR A 60 -11.70 5.40 -6.86
C TYR A 60 -10.66 4.92 -7.88
N ILE A 61 -9.64 4.17 -7.42
CA ILE A 61 -8.53 3.70 -8.26
C ILE A 61 -8.70 2.21 -8.53
N LYS A 62 -8.95 1.85 -9.79
CA LYS A 62 -9.11 0.46 -10.23
C LYS A 62 -7.85 -0.04 -10.93
N VAL A 63 -7.19 -1.05 -10.36
CA VAL A 63 -5.98 -1.68 -10.93
C VAL A 63 -6.37 -2.95 -11.67
N ASN A 64 -6.15 -2.98 -12.98
CA ASN A 64 -6.28 -4.19 -13.79
C ASN A 64 -4.93 -4.92 -13.82
N ARG A 65 -4.80 -5.98 -13.02
CA ARG A 65 -3.54 -6.74 -12.89
C ARG A 65 -3.17 -7.56 -14.12
N ARG A 66 -4.15 -7.92 -14.97
CA ARG A 66 -3.89 -8.68 -16.20
C ARG A 66 -3.36 -7.78 -17.30
N GLN A 67 -3.96 -6.62 -17.45
CA GLN A 67 -3.61 -5.65 -18.49
C GLN A 67 -2.55 -4.65 -18.04
N ASN A 68 -2.14 -4.67 -16.76
CA ASN A 68 -1.18 -3.74 -16.18
C ASN A 68 -1.54 -2.28 -16.47
N CYS A 69 -2.79 -1.94 -16.23
CA CYS A 69 -3.29 -0.57 -16.33
C CYS A 69 -4.12 -0.19 -15.10
N ILE A 70 -4.22 1.09 -14.89
CA ILE A 70 -5.02 1.71 -13.83
C ILE A 70 -6.03 2.63 -14.48
N THR A 71 -7.26 2.63 -13.97
CA THR A 71 -8.25 3.66 -14.24
C THR A 71 -8.62 4.33 -12.93
N VAL A 72 -8.54 5.65 -12.90
CA VAL A 72 -9.03 6.48 -11.81
C VAL A 72 -10.43 6.97 -12.18
N TYR A 73 -11.35 6.84 -11.26
CA TYR A 73 -12.73 7.31 -11.41
C TYR A 73 -13.01 8.42 -10.41
N THR A 74 -13.85 9.36 -10.79
CA THR A 74 -14.52 10.28 -9.90
C THR A 74 -16.00 9.93 -9.80
N SER A 75 -16.70 10.46 -8.79
CA SER A 75 -18.13 10.25 -8.61
C SER A 75 -18.95 10.92 -9.70
N ASP A 76 -20.08 10.33 -10.02
CA ASP A 76 -21.17 10.94 -10.80
C ASP A 76 -22.15 11.71 -9.89
N GLU A 77 -23.27 12.18 -10.46
CA GLU A 77 -24.31 12.92 -9.76
C GLU A 77 -25.02 12.11 -8.65
N ASN A 78 -24.92 10.78 -8.71
CA ASN A 78 -25.50 9.88 -7.71
C ASN A 78 -24.47 9.47 -6.63
N GLY A 79 -23.23 9.97 -6.69
CA GLY A 79 -22.14 9.59 -5.79
C GLY A 79 -21.43 8.28 -6.17
N GLU A 80 -21.77 7.68 -7.33
CA GLU A 80 -21.15 6.45 -7.78
C GLU A 80 -19.87 6.74 -8.59
N TYR A 81 -18.79 6.00 -8.33
CA TYR A 81 -17.50 6.17 -9.03
C TYR A 81 -17.53 5.56 -10.44
N THR A 82 -18.29 6.18 -11.33
CA THR A 82 -18.52 5.71 -12.71
C THR A 82 -17.86 6.57 -13.78
N VAL A 83 -17.45 7.80 -13.45
CA VAL A 83 -16.87 8.75 -14.39
C VAL A 83 -15.36 8.53 -14.51
N PRO A 84 -14.83 8.05 -15.67
CA PRO A 84 -13.40 7.90 -15.86
C PRO A 84 -12.68 9.26 -15.85
N TYR A 85 -11.72 9.42 -14.95
CA TYR A 85 -10.93 10.65 -14.81
C TYR A 85 -9.55 10.53 -15.48
N LYS A 86 -8.84 9.42 -15.23
CA LYS A 86 -7.49 9.19 -15.76
C LYS A 86 -7.24 7.71 -15.98
N ALA A 87 -6.54 7.37 -17.07
CA ALA A 87 -6.02 6.03 -17.30
C ALA A 87 -4.48 6.09 -17.37
N MET A 88 -3.83 5.07 -16.78
CA MET A 88 -2.37 5.01 -16.66
C MET A 88 -1.88 3.60 -16.93
N ILE A 89 -0.71 3.49 -17.56
CA ILE A 89 0.01 2.23 -17.64
C ILE A 89 0.71 1.96 -16.30
N CYS A 90 0.75 0.70 -15.88
CA CYS A 90 1.47 0.31 -14.67
C CYS A 90 2.21 -1.01 -14.85
N SER A 91 3.03 -1.38 -13.85
CA SER A 91 3.54 -2.75 -13.70
C SER A 91 3.09 -3.30 -12.37
N THR A 92 2.43 -4.46 -12.40
CA THR A 92 1.97 -5.17 -11.21
C THR A 92 2.94 -6.30 -10.83
N GLY A 93 2.63 -7.04 -9.77
CA GLY A 93 3.45 -8.15 -9.27
C GLY A 93 3.50 -9.34 -10.22
N LEU A 94 4.68 -9.92 -10.39
CA LEU A 94 4.88 -11.20 -11.05
C LEU A 94 3.99 -12.28 -10.41
N TYR A 95 3.52 -13.21 -11.22
CA TYR A 95 2.67 -14.32 -10.76
C TYR A 95 1.45 -13.87 -9.95
N ASN A 96 0.89 -12.71 -10.30
CA ASN A 96 -0.23 -12.09 -9.60
C ASN A 96 0.05 -11.73 -8.12
N ALA A 97 1.30 -11.45 -7.74
CA ALA A 97 1.68 -11.10 -6.38
C ALA A 97 1.06 -9.78 -5.87
N THR A 98 0.57 -8.89 -6.74
CA THR A 98 -0.24 -7.75 -6.30
C THR A 98 -1.56 -8.26 -5.70
N PRO A 99 -1.89 -7.94 -4.44
CA PRO A 99 -3.08 -8.46 -3.77
C PRO A 99 -4.38 -8.03 -4.45
N ARG A 100 -5.43 -8.82 -4.24
CA ARG A 100 -6.82 -8.49 -4.62
C ARG A 100 -7.56 -7.94 -3.41
N GLY A 101 -8.52 -7.09 -3.66
CA GLY A 101 -9.40 -6.53 -2.65
C GLY A 101 -9.59 -5.04 -2.84
N THR A 102 -10.39 -4.45 -1.97
CA THR A 102 -10.56 -3.01 -1.84
C THR A 102 -9.70 -2.54 -0.67
N PHE A 103 -8.94 -1.50 -0.87
CA PHE A 103 -7.98 -0.97 0.10
C PHE A 103 -8.14 0.55 0.19
N HIS A 104 -7.98 1.09 1.39
CA HIS A 104 -7.85 2.52 1.59
C HIS A 104 -6.36 2.89 1.59
N LEU A 105 -6.00 3.85 0.75
CA LEU A 105 -4.63 4.32 0.67
C LEU A 105 -4.26 5.06 1.96
N SER A 106 -3.02 4.87 2.42
CA SER A 106 -2.59 5.45 3.68
C SER A 106 -1.30 6.27 3.52
N THR A 107 -0.24 5.91 4.18
CA THR A 107 1.01 6.69 4.27
C THR A 107 1.61 7.00 2.90
N LYS A 108 1.99 8.28 2.70
CA LYS A 108 2.65 8.79 1.50
C LYS A 108 4.12 9.11 1.81
N TYR A 109 4.99 8.85 0.84
CA TYR A 109 6.43 9.10 0.94
C TYR A 109 6.92 9.81 -0.33
N LEU A 110 7.71 10.84 -0.20
CA LEU A 110 8.37 11.44 -1.36
C LEU A 110 9.38 10.47 -1.98
N TRP A 111 10.18 9.81 -1.14
CA TRP A 111 11.08 8.72 -1.50
C TRP A 111 10.94 7.59 -0.49
N ARG A 112 10.80 6.38 -0.99
CA ARG A 112 10.76 5.17 -0.16
C ARG A 112 11.81 4.18 -0.63
N GLU A 113 12.61 3.65 0.28
CA GLU A 113 13.46 2.51 0.00
C GLU A 113 12.59 1.27 -0.25
N LEU A 114 12.95 0.52 -1.27
CA LEU A 114 12.27 -0.68 -1.74
C LEU A 114 13.20 -1.87 -1.62
N TYR A 115 12.65 -3.06 -1.74
CA TYR A 115 13.45 -4.28 -1.77
C TYR A 115 14.54 -4.21 -2.87
N GLY A 116 15.77 -4.65 -2.52
CA GLY A 116 16.93 -4.59 -3.40
C GLY A 116 17.66 -3.24 -3.38
N LYS A 117 17.52 -2.44 -2.31
CA LYS A 117 18.22 -1.17 -2.10
C LYS A 117 18.03 -0.19 -3.26
N VAL A 118 16.82 -0.15 -3.80
CA VAL A 118 16.39 0.82 -4.80
C VAL A 118 15.30 1.71 -4.21
N TYR A 119 14.96 2.81 -4.85
CA TYR A 119 14.08 3.83 -4.29
C TYR A 119 12.90 4.11 -5.23
N GLY A 120 11.68 4.12 -4.69
CA GLY A 120 10.49 4.62 -5.37
C GLY A 120 10.20 6.06 -4.96
N GLN A 121 9.84 6.88 -5.94
CA GLN A 121 9.39 8.25 -5.71
C GLN A 121 7.86 8.29 -5.63
N TYR A 122 7.29 9.22 -4.85
CA TYR A 122 5.84 9.38 -4.64
C TYR A 122 5.16 8.06 -4.25
N ALA A 123 5.75 7.35 -3.28
CA ALA A 123 5.20 6.08 -2.86
C ALA A 123 3.99 6.28 -1.94
N THR A 124 2.90 5.57 -2.22
CA THR A 124 1.67 5.56 -1.41
C THR A 124 1.33 4.14 -1.02
N ARG A 125 1.09 3.90 0.26
CA ARG A 125 0.80 2.56 0.79
C ARG A 125 -0.61 2.10 0.41
N ILE A 126 -0.68 0.91 -0.16
CA ILE A 126 -1.94 0.21 -0.45
C ILE A 126 -2.30 -0.69 0.74
N THR A 127 -1.42 -1.65 1.07
CA THR A 127 -1.61 -2.56 2.22
C THR A 127 -0.27 -3.22 2.57
N GLY A 128 0.01 -3.43 3.86
CA GLY A 128 1.26 -4.04 4.31
C GLY A 128 2.49 -3.39 3.68
N GLY A 129 3.31 -4.17 2.98
CA GLY A 129 4.48 -3.71 2.23
C GLY A 129 4.20 -3.32 0.77
N VAL A 130 2.96 -3.42 0.32
CA VAL A 130 2.58 -3.14 -1.08
C VAL A 130 2.26 -1.66 -1.26
N LEU A 131 2.88 -1.05 -2.26
CA LEU A 131 2.81 0.39 -2.53
C LEU A 131 2.45 0.65 -4.00
N PHE A 132 1.79 1.78 -4.27
CA PHE A 132 1.98 2.52 -5.51
C PHE A 132 3.29 3.28 -5.41
N HIS A 133 4.11 3.31 -6.44
CA HIS A 133 5.33 4.12 -6.49
C HIS A 133 5.83 4.27 -7.94
N SER A 134 6.69 5.26 -8.19
CA SER A 134 7.35 5.40 -9.49
C SER A 134 8.17 4.16 -9.85
N VAL A 135 8.52 3.99 -11.11
CA VAL A 135 9.63 3.09 -11.49
C VAL A 135 10.81 3.34 -10.56
N PRO A 136 11.52 2.30 -10.09
CA PRO A 136 12.62 2.45 -9.15
C PRO A 136 13.81 3.24 -9.67
N TYR A 137 14.55 3.82 -8.75
CA TYR A 137 15.82 4.53 -8.93
C TYR A 137 16.92 3.86 -8.12
N TYR A 138 18.14 3.86 -8.60
CA TYR A 138 19.32 3.36 -7.85
C TYR A 138 19.69 4.25 -6.66
N LYS A 139 19.34 5.53 -6.69
CA LYS A 139 19.55 6.52 -5.64
C LYS A 139 18.35 7.45 -5.54
N LYS A 140 18.20 8.20 -4.45
CA LYS A 140 17.19 9.26 -4.29
C LYS A 140 17.51 10.47 -5.16
N SER A 141 17.68 10.25 -6.47
CA SER A 141 18.02 11.26 -7.47
C SER A 141 17.29 10.98 -8.77
N LYS A 142 16.76 12.04 -9.39
CA LYS A 142 16.03 11.95 -10.67
C LYS A 142 16.90 11.41 -11.82
N SER A 143 18.23 11.58 -11.75
CA SER A 143 19.18 11.09 -12.76
C SER A 143 19.54 9.61 -12.62
N ALA A 144 19.06 8.92 -11.57
CA ALA A 144 19.43 7.55 -11.25
C ALA A 144 18.31 6.54 -11.56
N LEU A 145 17.49 6.79 -12.58
CA LEU A 145 16.38 5.90 -12.98
C LEU A 145 16.91 4.52 -13.39
N CYS A 146 16.26 3.46 -12.92
CA CYS A 146 16.47 2.10 -13.39
C CYS A 146 15.77 1.91 -14.75
N THR A 147 16.45 2.22 -15.84
CA THR A 147 15.86 2.18 -17.19
C THR A 147 15.35 0.80 -17.59
N GLU A 148 16.05 -0.27 -17.18
CA GLU A 148 15.60 -1.65 -17.44
C GLU A 148 14.26 -1.99 -16.76
N LYS A 149 13.95 -1.30 -15.65
CA LYS A 149 12.63 -1.43 -14.97
C LYS A 149 11.58 -0.50 -15.58
N TYR A 150 12.00 0.64 -16.12
CA TYR A 150 11.14 1.53 -16.86
C TYR A 150 10.62 0.86 -18.15
N ASN A 151 11.49 0.19 -18.87
CA ASN A 151 11.15 -0.53 -20.10
C ASN A 151 10.20 -1.74 -19.88
N LYS A 152 9.91 -2.08 -18.61
CA LYS A 152 8.94 -3.12 -18.24
C LYS A 152 7.57 -2.58 -17.84
N LEU A 153 7.33 -1.27 -17.97
CA LEU A 153 5.98 -0.74 -17.76
C LEU A 153 4.99 -1.39 -18.74
N GLY A 154 3.80 -1.70 -18.26
CA GLY A 154 2.78 -2.46 -18.99
C GLY A 154 2.89 -3.97 -18.83
N GLN A 155 3.84 -4.48 -18.04
CA GLN A 155 4.04 -5.90 -17.79
C GLN A 155 4.05 -6.18 -16.28
N GLN A 156 3.76 -7.42 -15.89
CA GLN A 156 4.04 -7.87 -14.54
C GLN A 156 5.56 -7.89 -14.31
N ALA A 157 6.06 -7.12 -13.37
CA ALA A 157 7.50 -6.94 -13.18
C ALA A 157 7.94 -6.62 -11.74
N SER A 158 7.02 -6.56 -10.79
CA SER A 158 7.32 -6.26 -9.39
C SER A 158 7.18 -7.49 -8.48
N MET A 159 7.48 -7.34 -7.20
CA MET A 159 7.22 -8.35 -6.17
C MET A 159 5.86 -8.16 -5.46
N GLY A 160 4.98 -7.31 -6.02
CA GLY A 160 3.65 -7.03 -5.46
C GLY A 160 3.25 -5.55 -5.57
N CYS A 161 4.19 -4.63 -5.47
CA CYS A 161 3.93 -3.20 -5.64
C CYS A 161 3.42 -2.87 -7.05
N VAL A 162 2.74 -1.75 -7.19
CA VAL A 162 2.26 -1.23 -8.47
C VAL A 162 3.17 -0.08 -8.90
N ARG A 163 3.95 -0.29 -9.97
CA ARG A 163 4.90 0.69 -10.52
C ARG A 163 4.21 1.55 -11.56
N LEU A 164 4.50 2.83 -11.52
CA LEU A 164 3.98 3.87 -12.39
C LEU A 164 5.12 4.67 -13.01
N THR A 165 4.83 5.52 -13.98
CA THR A 165 5.74 6.64 -14.30
C THR A 165 5.85 7.55 -13.07
N VAL A 166 6.85 8.41 -13.02
CA VAL A 166 6.97 9.42 -11.95
C VAL A 166 5.79 10.38 -11.95
N GLU A 167 5.36 10.77 -13.14
CA GLU A 167 4.25 11.69 -13.38
C GLU A 167 2.93 11.13 -12.83
N ASP A 168 2.69 9.84 -13.07
CA ASP A 168 1.46 9.16 -12.63
C ASP A 168 1.49 8.77 -11.15
N ALA A 169 2.68 8.63 -10.56
CA ALA A 169 2.83 8.33 -9.14
C ALA A 169 2.68 9.57 -8.24
N LYS A 170 2.87 10.77 -8.80
CA LYS A 170 2.76 12.06 -8.12
C LYS A 170 1.31 12.46 -7.86
#